data_4864921bb5e37b986d50fcde8639c414
#
_entry.id   4864921bb5e37b986d50fcde8639c414
#
_cell.length_a   1.000
_cell.length_b   1.000
_cell.length_c   1.000
_cell.angle_alpha   90.00
_cell.angle_beta   90.00
_cell.angle_gamma   90.00
#
_symmetry.space_group_name_H-M   'P 1'
#
loop_
_entity.id
_entity.type
_entity.pdbx_description
1 polymer ?
#
loop_
_entity_poly.entity_id
_entity_poly.type
_entity_poly.pdbx_seq_one_letter_code
_entity_poly.pdbx_strand_id
1 'polypeptide(L)'
;ETVVLIDKAQKELVLKEDRENVDGLNFLSGRTMDDINKKAFEGTVLAHSDGGTPSLVLHVPAVTEFELGYLIYFFEKACAISGYLLGVNPFDQPGVESYKRNMFALLGKPGYEKEKAALEQRLGR
;
A
#
# COMPACT_ATOMS: atom_id res chain seq x y z
N GLU A 1 3.37 12.43 2.00
CA GLU A 1 2.51 11.28 1.65
C GLU A 1 2.54 10.97 0.16
N THR A 2 2.06 9.79 -0.23
CA THR A 2 1.90 9.43 -1.64
C THR A 2 0.44 9.12 -1.90
N VAL A 3 -0.15 9.80 -2.87
CA VAL A 3 -1.55 9.62 -3.29
C VAL A 3 -1.58 9.04 -4.70
N VAL A 4 -2.38 7.99 -4.91
CA VAL A 4 -2.62 7.43 -6.24
C VAL A 4 -3.91 8.02 -6.79
N LEU A 5 -3.81 8.75 -7.88
CA LEU A 5 -4.94 9.40 -8.55
C LEU A 5 -5.24 8.69 -9.86
N ILE A 6 -6.48 8.22 -10.02
CA ILE A 6 -6.97 7.67 -11.28
C ILE A 6 -7.45 8.84 -12.16
N ASP A 7 -6.83 9.01 -13.33
CA ASP A 7 -7.13 10.15 -14.21
C ASP A 7 -8.51 10.01 -14.87
N LYS A 8 -8.89 8.78 -15.24
CA LYS A 8 -10.15 8.51 -15.95
C LYS A 8 -10.94 7.39 -15.30
N ALA A 9 -12.15 7.72 -14.85
CA ALA A 9 -13.08 6.72 -14.34
C ALA A 9 -13.50 5.74 -15.45
N GLN A 10 -13.66 4.47 -15.07
CA GLN A 10 -14.08 3.40 -15.98
C GLN A 10 -15.55 3.54 -16.41
N LYS A 11 -16.37 4.04 -15.48
CA LYS A 11 -17.81 4.31 -15.70
C LYS A 11 -18.17 5.64 -15.09
N GLU A 12 -19.01 6.37 -15.76
CA GLU A 12 -19.54 7.62 -15.27
C GLU A 12 -20.82 7.35 -14.46
N LEU A 13 -20.85 7.82 -13.22
CA LEU A 13 -22.01 7.82 -12.36
C LEU A 13 -22.38 9.27 -12.06
N VAL A 14 -23.51 9.72 -12.60
CA VAL A 14 -24.05 11.05 -12.35
C VAL A 14 -25.00 11.00 -11.17
N LEU A 15 -24.83 11.87 -10.20
CA LEU A 15 -25.72 11.99 -9.04
C LEU A 15 -27.03 12.64 -9.48
N LYS A 16 -28.12 12.05 -9.02
CA LYS A 16 -29.48 12.57 -9.27
C LYS A 16 -29.94 13.37 -8.06
N GLU A 17 -30.83 14.31 -8.33
CA GLU A 17 -31.54 15.04 -7.28
C GLU A 17 -32.43 14.08 -6.49
N ASP A 18 -32.39 14.15 -5.16
CA ASP A 18 -33.33 13.49 -4.28
C ASP A 18 -34.48 14.45 -3.94
N ARG A 19 -35.71 13.99 -4.11
CA ARG A 19 -36.93 14.79 -3.91
C ARG A 19 -37.04 15.34 -2.48
N GLU A 20 -36.60 14.59 -1.50
CA GLU A 20 -36.72 14.93 -0.07
C GLU A 20 -35.47 15.61 0.49
N ASN A 21 -34.32 15.47 -0.20
CA ASN A 21 -33.04 16.03 0.21
C ASN A 21 -32.71 15.80 1.71
N VAL A 22 -33.00 14.61 2.21
CA VAL A 22 -32.86 14.28 3.64
C VAL A 22 -31.41 14.38 4.11
N ASP A 23 -30.45 14.06 3.24
CA ASP A 23 -29.02 14.11 3.50
C ASP A 23 -28.38 15.48 3.21
N GLY A 24 -29.13 16.42 2.61
CA GLY A 24 -28.65 17.73 2.21
C GLY A 24 -27.66 17.74 1.05
N LEU A 25 -27.58 16.64 0.27
CA LEU A 25 -26.57 16.48 -0.78
C LEU A 25 -27.04 16.88 -2.19
N ASN A 26 -28.23 17.45 -2.34
CA ASN A 26 -28.75 17.88 -3.66
C ASN A 26 -27.87 18.94 -4.36
N PHE A 27 -26.99 19.64 -3.62
CA PHE A 27 -26.00 20.54 -4.25
C PHE A 27 -24.97 19.78 -5.14
N LEU A 28 -24.89 18.46 -5.02
CA LEU A 28 -24.06 17.59 -5.86
C LEU A 28 -24.81 17.07 -7.09
N SER A 29 -26.12 17.34 -7.21
CA SER A 29 -26.93 16.89 -8.33
C SER A 29 -26.35 17.36 -9.67
N GLY A 30 -26.31 16.46 -10.64
CA GLY A 30 -25.72 16.71 -11.95
C GLY A 30 -24.19 16.54 -12.01
N ARG A 31 -23.51 16.42 -10.89
CA ARG A 31 -22.07 16.12 -10.86
C ARG A 31 -21.83 14.62 -11.04
N THR A 32 -20.66 14.29 -11.58
CA THR A 32 -20.20 12.90 -11.62
C THR A 32 -19.54 12.51 -10.31
N MET A 33 -19.59 11.23 -9.95
CA MET A 33 -18.82 10.71 -8.81
C MET A 33 -17.31 10.92 -8.98
N ASP A 34 -16.82 10.86 -10.21
CA ASP A 34 -15.40 11.12 -10.53
C ASP A 34 -15.00 12.57 -10.22
N ASP A 35 -15.86 13.55 -10.60
CA ASP A 35 -15.62 14.96 -10.26
C ASP A 35 -15.60 15.18 -8.74
N ILE A 36 -16.55 14.60 -8.02
CA ILE A 36 -16.61 14.70 -6.56
C ILE A 36 -15.37 14.10 -5.92
N ASN A 37 -14.93 12.93 -6.38
CA ASN A 37 -13.74 12.26 -5.88
C ASN A 37 -12.46 13.09 -6.13
N LYS A 38 -12.36 13.73 -7.30
CA LYS A 38 -11.27 14.66 -7.60
C LYS A 38 -11.28 15.90 -6.71
N LYS A 39 -12.45 16.43 -6.38
CA LYS A 39 -12.56 17.55 -5.43
C LYS A 39 -12.19 17.14 -4.00
N ALA A 40 -12.54 15.94 -3.58
CA ALA A 40 -12.09 15.39 -2.30
C ALA A 40 -10.56 15.25 -2.26
N PHE A 41 -9.96 14.74 -3.35
CA PHE A 41 -8.50 14.67 -3.49
C PHE A 41 -7.84 16.06 -3.40
N GLU A 42 -8.32 17.05 -4.18
CA GLU A 42 -7.80 18.43 -4.16
C GLU A 42 -7.86 19.01 -2.74
N GLY A 43 -9.00 18.86 -2.05
CA GLY A 43 -9.17 19.34 -0.68
C GLY A 43 -8.23 18.68 0.31
N THR A 44 -7.99 17.37 0.16
CA THR A 44 -7.06 16.62 1.01
C THR A 44 -5.62 17.08 0.81
N VAL A 45 -5.17 17.21 -0.43
CA VAL A 45 -3.80 17.66 -0.74
C VAL A 45 -3.54 19.07 -0.21
N LEU A 46 -4.51 19.97 -0.36
CA LEU A 46 -4.40 21.34 0.18
C LEU A 46 -4.28 21.33 1.71
N ALA A 47 -5.16 20.58 2.40
CA ALA A 47 -5.13 20.50 3.85
C ALA A 47 -3.83 19.91 4.40
N HIS A 48 -3.28 18.88 3.75
CA HIS A 48 -2.01 18.28 4.14
C HIS A 48 -0.83 19.20 3.87
N SER A 49 -0.85 19.90 2.72
CA SER A 49 0.17 20.90 2.39
C SER A 49 0.19 22.04 3.41
N ASP A 50 -0.97 22.56 3.80
CA ASP A 50 -1.10 23.60 4.82
C ASP A 50 -0.61 23.10 6.19
N GLY A 51 -0.79 21.81 6.48
CA GLY A 51 -0.24 21.14 7.65
C GLY A 51 1.25 20.80 7.58
N GLY A 52 1.95 21.17 6.50
CA GLY A 52 3.38 20.94 6.33
C GLY A 52 3.75 19.55 5.83
N THR A 53 2.79 18.75 5.38
CA THR A 53 3.04 17.42 4.82
C THR A 53 3.03 17.47 3.29
N PRO A 54 4.20 17.34 2.62
CA PRO A 54 4.25 17.35 1.17
C PRO A 54 3.59 16.09 0.59
N SER A 55 2.86 16.25 -0.50
CA SER A 55 2.18 15.16 -1.21
C SER A 55 2.85 14.88 -2.55
N LEU A 56 3.11 13.59 -2.82
CA LEU A 56 3.48 13.07 -4.12
C LEU A 56 2.24 12.48 -4.78
N VAL A 57 1.96 12.83 -6.02
CA VAL A 57 0.81 12.30 -6.75
C VAL A 57 1.29 11.36 -7.84
N LEU A 58 0.85 10.10 -7.78
CA LEU A 58 1.04 9.11 -8.83
C LEU A 58 -0.22 9.06 -9.69
N HIS A 59 -0.09 9.53 -10.92
CA HIS A 59 -1.16 9.49 -11.90
C HIS A 59 -1.25 8.10 -12.54
N VAL A 60 -2.42 7.48 -12.46
CA VAL A 60 -2.75 6.22 -13.14
C VAL A 60 -3.81 6.55 -14.20
N PRO A 61 -3.51 6.35 -15.50
CA PRO A 61 -4.38 6.82 -16.59
C PRO A 61 -5.80 6.25 -16.54
N ALA A 62 -5.97 4.99 -16.16
CA ALA A 62 -7.26 4.32 -16.08
C ALA A 62 -7.20 3.08 -15.19
N VAL A 63 -8.36 2.53 -14.83
CA VAL A 63 -8.45 1.24 -14.11
C VAL A 63 -8.46 0.11 -15.13
N THR A 64 -7.29 -0.43 -15.44
CA THR A 64 -7.09 -1.60 -16.31
C THR A 64 -6.15 -2.59 -15.65
N GLU A 65 -6.15 -3.83 -16.13
CA GLU A 65 -5.23 -4.87 -15.67
C GLU A 65 -3.77 -4.48 -15.93
N PHE A 66 -3.51 -3.81 -17.05
CA PHE A 66 -2.18 -3.31 -17.40
C PHE A 66 -1.70 -2.26 -16.39
N GLU A 67 -2.52 -1.25 -16.10
CA GLU A 67 -2.15 -0.18 -15.16
C GLU A 67 -1.97 -0.70 -13.73
N LEU A 68 -2.80 -1.68 -13.33
CA LEU A 68 -2.63 -2.34 -12.04
C LEU A 68 -1.28 -3.08 -11.96
N GLY A 69 -0.96 -3.87 -12.99
CA GLY A 69 0.33 -4.58 -13.06
C GLY A 69 1.52 -3.62 -13.07
N TYR A 70 1.40 -2.51 -13.80
CA TYR A 70 2.42 -1.47 -13.85
C TYR A 70 2.62 -0.80 -12.49
N LEU A 71 1.53 -0.48 -11.77
CA LEU A 71 1.58 0.12 -10.44
C LEU A 71 2.24 -0.81 -9.41
N ILE A 72 1.91 -2.11 -9.43
CA ILE A 72 2.54 -3.11 -8.57
C ILE A 72 4.04 -3.16 -8.85
N TYR A 73 4.43 -3.30 -10.12
CA TYR A 73 5.84 -3.36 -10.50
C TYR A 73 6.59 -2.06 -10.16
N PHE A 74 5.93 -0.91 -10.29
CA PHE A 74 6.50 0.38 -9.87
C PHE A 74 6.92 0.35 -8.40
N PHE A 75 6.03 -0.10 -7.49
CA PHE A 75 6.34 -0.17 -6.07
C PHE A 75 7.37 -1.25 -5.73
N GLU A 76 7.34 -2.40 -6.38
CA GLU A 76 8.36 -3.44 -6.21
C GLU A 76 9.75 -2.90 -6.60
N LYS A 77 9.83 -2.22 -7.74
CA LYS A 77 11.07 -1.61 -8.20
C LYS A 77 11.53 -0.48 -7.28
N ALA A 78 10.62 0.37 -6.82
CA ALA A 78 10.92 1.43 -5.86
C ALA A 78 11.46 0.86 -4.54
N CYS A 79 10.88 -0.22 -4.04
CA CYS A 79 11.34 -0.94 -2.87
C CYS A 79 12.78 -1.47 -3.06
N ALA A 80 13.06 -2.12 -4.20
CA ALA A 80 14.39 -2.62 -4.51
C ALA A 80 15.44 -1.49 -4.57
N ILE A 81 15.10 -0.39 -5.25
CA ILE A 81 15.98 0.79 -5.34
C ILE A 81 16.22 1.39 -3.95
N SER A 82 15.19 1.53 -3.12
CA SER A 82 15.34 2.07 -1.77
C SER A 82 16.23 1.19 -0.89
N GLY A 83 16.14 -0.14 -1.03
CA GLY A 83 17.05 -1.07 -0.36
C GLY A 83 18.51 -0.86 -0.76
N TYR A 84 18.78 -0.69 -2.05
CA TYR A 84 20.13 -0.39 -2.52
C TYR A 84 20.65 0.98 -2.01
N LEU A 85 19.79 2.00 -1.99
CA LEU A 85 20.16 3.31 -1.44
C LEU A 85 20.48 3.24 0.06
N LEU A 86 19.84 2.34 0.80
CA LEU A 86 20.11 2.06 2.20
C LEU A 86 21.33 1.14 2.42
N GLY A 87 21.96 0.64 1.34
CA GLY A 87 23.10 -0.26 1.40
C GLY A 87 22.77 -1.68 1.87
N VAL A 88 21.51 -2.09 1.75
CA VAL A 88 21.04 -3.44 2.10
C VAL A 88 20.66 -4.24 0.85
N ASN A 89 20.68 -5.57 0.95
CA ASN A 89 20.16 -6.42 -0.11
C ASN A 89 18.62 -6.48 -0.03
N PRO A 90 17.89 -5.96 -1.00
CA PRO A 90 16.42 -5.95 -0.96
C PRO A 90 15.78 -7.33 -1.26
N PHE A 91 16.58 -8.33 -1.66
CA PHE A 91 16.11 -9.65 -2.09
C PHE A 91 16.38 -10.75 -1.05
N ASP A 92 16.88 -10.42 0.13
CA ASP A 92 17.01 -11.36 1.23
C ASP A 92 16.11 -10.98 2.41
N GLN A 93 15.85 -11.95 3.26
CA GLN A 93 15.04 -11.78 4.46
C GLN A 93 15.72 -12.46 5.66
N PRO A 94 16.86 -11.94 6.14
CA PRO A 94 17.63 -12.61 7.17
C PRO A 94 16.84 -12.90 8.46
N GLY A 95 15.87 -12.06 8.82
CA GLY A 95 14.98 -12.31 9.95
C GLY A 95 14.07 -13.52 9.75
N VAL A 96 13.54 -13.70 8.53
CA VAL A 96 12.71 -14.86 8.17
C VAL A 96 13.56 -16.13 8.11
N GLU A 97 14.76 -16.08 7.59
CA GLU A 97 15.66 -17.23 7.56
C GLU A 97 16.09 -17.65 8.99
N SER A 98 16.34 -16.69 9.86
CA SER A 98 16.63 -16.96 11.28
C SER A 98 15.46 -17.66 11.97
N TYR A 99 14.23 -17.18 11.77
CA TYR A 99 13.04 -17.83 12.29
C TYR A 99 12.88 -19.26 11.78
N LYS A 100 13.04 -19.51 10.49
CA LYS A 100 12.96 -20.83 9.88
C LYS A 100 14.01 -21.79 10.45
N ARG A 101 15.25 -21.32 10.60
CA ARG A 101 16.32 -22.12 11.21
C ARG A 101 15.99 -22.53 12.64
N ASN A 102 15.52 -21.61 13.46
CA ASN A 102 15.09 -21.89 14.82
C ASN A 102 13.94 -22.93 14.84
N MET A 103 12.95 -22.76 13.97
CA MET A 103 11.86 -23.72 13.84
C MET A 103 12.35 -25.10 13.43
N PHE A 104 13.22 -25.22 12.44
CA PHE A 104 13.79 -26.48 12.00
C PHE A 104 14.57 -27.17 13.14
N ALA A 105 15.37 -26.41 13.90
CA ALA A 105 16.09 -26.92 15.04
C ALA A 105 15.14 -27.46 16.12
N LEU A 106 14.16 -26.68 16.54
CA LEU A 106 13.19 -27.08 17.58
C LEU A 106 12.31 -28.28 17.16
N LEU A 107 12.03 -28.42 15.88
CA LEU A 107 11.33 -29.59 15.32
C LEU A 107 12.24 -30.83 15.19
N GLY A 108 13.55 -30.70 15.46
CA GLY A 108 14.48 -31.81 15.40
C GLY A 108 14.87 -32.23 13.98
N LYS A 109 14.91 -31.27 13.03
CA LYS A 109 15.38 -31.55 11.67
C LYS A 109 16.81 -32.06 11.71
N PRO A 110 17.14 -33.16 11.00
CA PRO A 110 18.52 -33.68 10.95
C PRO A 110 19.54 -32.61 10.52
N GLY A 111 20.66 -32.55 11.23
CA GLY A 111 21.72 -31.56 11.03
C GLY A 111 21.57 -30.27 11.83
N TYR A 112 20.53 -30.18 12.70
CA TYR A 112 20.28 -29.02 13.58
C TYR A 112 20.39 -29.37 15.08
N GLU A 113 21.05 -30.48 15.44
CA GLU A 113 21.09 -31.01 16.82
C GLU A 113 21.71 -30.03 17.81
N LYS A 114 22.78 -29.34 17.42
CA LYS A 114 23.50 -28.35 18.25
C LYS A 114 22.63 -27.11 18.47
N GLU A 115 22.02 -26.61 17.41
CA GLU A 115 21.12 -25.46 17.47
C GLU A 115 19.90 -25.77 18.34
N LYS A 116 19.33 -26.97 18.22
CA LYS A 116 18.22 -27.42 19.06
C LYS A 116 18.59 -27.36 20.55
N ALA A 117 19.70 -27.98 20.96
CA ALA A 117 20.11 -27.97 22.35
C ALA A 117 20.32 -26.54 22.90
N ALA A 118 20.94 -25.66 22.11
CA ALA A 118 21.11 -24.26 22.47
C ALA A 118 19.77 -23.49 22.62
N LEU A 119 18.83 -23.76 21.75
CA LEU A 119 17.50 -23.10 21.78
C LEU A 119 16.67 -23.63 22.96
N GLU A 120 16.68 -24.93 23.23
CA GLU A 120 15.99 -25.55 24.38
C GLU A 120 16.54 -25.01 25.70
N GLN A 121 17.86 -24.88 25.82
CA GLN A 121 18.48 -24.26 26.99
C GLN A 121 17.99 -22.81 27.19
N ARG A 122 17.90 -22.03 26.13
CA ARG A 122 17.38 -20.62 26.18
C ARG A 122 15.90 -20.55 26.55
N LEU A 123 15.12 -21.57 26.25
CA LEU A 123 13.71 -21.70 26.58
C LEU A 123 13.47 -22.32 27.98
N GLY A 124 14.55 -22.68 28.69
CA GLY A 124 14.43 -23.33 30.03
C GLY A 124 13.90 -24.75 29.98
N ARG A 125 14.18 -25.48 28.91
CA ARG A 125 13.76 -26.88 28.67
C ARG A 125 14.94 -27.82 28.71
#